data_790dab7885b5e2513f38a98802668311
#
_entry.id   790dab7885b5e2513f38a98802668311
#
_cell.length_a   1.000
_cell.length_b   1.000
_cell.length_c   1.000
_cell.angle_alpha   90.00
_cell.angle_beta   90.00
_cell.angle_gamma   90.00
#
_symmetry.space_group_name_H-M   'P 1'
#
loop_
_entity.id
_entity.type
_entity.pdbx_description
1 polymer ?
#
loop_
_entity_poly.entity_id
_entity_poly.type
_entity_poly.pdbx_seq_one_letter_code
_entity_poly.pdbx_strand_id
1 'polypeptide(L)'
;MSKFAPNYKFVDGGETRQDSLKNALELVNSEFVLVSDIARPCISSELFHKIIEAASQADCVAPALKIADTAYLGENVVDRDKVKLIQTPQLSRTALLKKALNSGEIYTDDSSAMRAIGASVWQILGDEMARKITYKEDLAKIYALKEPENEVFVGNGFDVHEFEKGRPLILCGEKIDYEFGLKAHSDGDVALHALTDAILGAAGLGDIGELFPDTDAKFKDISSIYLLEEAYKMVQSVGFVLTNADITIMAQKPKISKLKSKMEANIAKALNLSQSRINVKATTTEGLGFVGRCEGIAVMASASLKFYNWKQI
;
A
#
# COMPACT_ATOMS: atom_id res chain seq x y z
N MET A 1 1.67 15.20 5.22
CA MET A 1 0.31 15.61 5.67
C MET A 1 0.28 16.98 6.39
N SER A 2 1.28 17.34 7.18
CA SER A 2 1.30 18.59 7.95
C SER A 2 1.17 19.91 7.16
N LYS A 3 1.50 19.92 5.87
CA LYS A 3 1.42 21.11 5.02
C LYS A 3 -0.01 21.49 4.60
N PHE A 4 -0.96 20.54 4.61
CA PHE A 4 -2.32 20.75 4.10
C PHE A 4 -3.41 20.83 5.17
N ALA A 5 -3.13 20.36 6.38
CA ALA A 5 -4.08 20.39 7.49
C ALA A 5 -3.34 20.56 8.84
N PRO A 6 -2.97 21.79 9.21
CA PRO A 6 -2.15 22.03 10.41
C PRO A 6 -2.85 21.67 11.73
N ASN A 7 -4.17 21.49 11.74
CA ASN A 7 -4.98 21.26 12.94
C ASN A 7 -5.75 19.93 12.91
N TYR A 8 -5.15 18.85 12.42
CA TYR A 8 -5.77 17.53 12.46
C TYR A 8 -5.46 16.80 13.76
N LYS A 9 -6.37 15.88 14.13
CA LYS A 9 -6.18 14.92 15.21
C LYS A 9 -6.50 13.52 14.69
N PHE A 10 -5.73 12.53 15.11
CA PHE A 10 -6.05 11.13 14.90
C PHE A 10 -6.85 10.61 16.09
N VAL A 11 -7.81 9.74 15.80
CA VAL A 11 -8.64 9.05 16.79
C VAL A 11 -8.68 7.58 16.39
N ASP A 12 -8.56 6.71 17.36
CA ASP A 12 -8.65 5.26 17.12
C ASP A 12 -10.03 4.90 16.58
N GLY A 13 -10.06 4.03 15.58
CA GLY A 13 -11.29 3.49 15.03
C GLY A 13 -11.99 2.57 16.03
N GLY A 14 -13.27 2.30 15.78
CA GLY A 14 -14.05 1.30 16.49
C GLY A 14 -14.26 0.04 15.62
N GLU A 15 -15.04 -0.91 16.14
CA GLU A 15 -15.36 -2.15 15.41
C GLU A 15 -16.22 -1.88 14.16
N THR A 16 -17.03 -0.83 14.19
CA THR A 16 -17.87 -0.41 13.07
C THR A 16 -17.54 1.01 12.60
N ARG A 17 -18.03 1.40 11.41
CA ARG A 17 -18.00 2.80 10.95
C ARG A 17 -18.64 3.74 11.97
N GLN A 18 -19.75 3.31 12.55
CA GLN A 18 -20.48 4.11 13.54
C GLN A 18 -19.70 4.32 14.82
N ASP A 19 -18.99 3.29 15.31
CA ASP A 19 -18.15 3.40 16.51
C ASP A 19 -16.94 4.30 16.25
N SER A 20 -16.32 4.17 15.10
CA SER A 20 -15.24 5.08 14.68
C SER A 20 -15.72 6.54 14.63
N LEU A 21 -16.93 6.78 14.13
CA LEU A 21 -17.52 8.12 14.09
C LEU A 21 -17.85 8.63 15.50
N LYS A 22 -18.36 7.80 16.39
CA LYS A 22 -18.61 8.17 17.81
C LYS A 22 -17.31 8.64 18.47
N ASN A 23 -16.24 7.86 18.34
CA ASN A 23 -14.93 8.18 18.90
C ASN A 23 -14.43 9.56 18.37
N ALA A 24 -14.56 9.80 17.07
CA ALA A 24 -14.17 11.07 16.48
C ALA A 24 -15.02 12.26 16.98
N LEU A 25 -16.33 12.05 17.16
CA LEU A 25 -17.24 13.06 17.63
C LEU A 25 -16.98 13.52 19.08
N GLU A 26 -16.31 12.72 19.90
CA GLU A 26 -15.90 13.13 21.25
C GLU A 26 -15.01 14.39 21.22
N LEU A 27 -14.23 14.56 20.16
CA LEU A 27 -13.33 15.71 19.98
C LEU A 27 -13.98 16.91 19.26
N VAL A 28 -15.25 16.77 18.81
CA VAL A 28 -15.95 17.80 18.04
C VAL A 28 -16.84 18.62 18.93
N ASN A 29 -16.59 19.94 18.99
CA ASN A 29 -17.33 20.92 19.78
C ASN A 29 -18.04 21.99 18.92
N SER A 30 -17.88 21.97 17.60
CA SER A 30 -18.57 22.89 16.68
C SER A 30 -20.07 22.61 16.61
N GLU A 31 -20.86 23.61 16.24
CA GLU A 31 -22.32 23.47 16.06
C GLU A 31 -22.67 22.46 15.00
N PHE A 32 -21.89 22.45 13.90
CA PHE A 32 -22.04 21.50 12.81
C PHE A 32 -20.79 20.66 12.65
N VAL A 33 -20.97 19.44 12.17
CA VAL A 33 -19.91 18.52 11.77
C VAL A 33 -20.17 18.05 10.35
N LEU A 34 -19.10 18.06 9.53
CA LEU A 34 -19.10 17.50 8.19
C LEU A 34 -18.37 16.14 8.20
N VAL A 35 -19.10 15.09 7.92
CA VAL A 35 -18.59 13.71 7.92
C VAL A 35 -18.37 13.25 6.48
N SER A 36 -17.18 12.80 6.16
CA SER A 36 -16.82 12.31 4.83
C SER A 36 -16.15 10.94 4.89
N ASP A 37 -16.49 10.09 3.94
CA ASP A 37 -15.80 8.81 3.75
C ASP A 37 -14.47 9.06 3.00
N ILE A 38 -13.34 8.59 3.51
CA ILE A 38 -12.04 8.65 2.83
C ILE A 38 -12.05 7.92 1.48
N ALA A 39 -12.96 6.96 1.32
CA ALA A 39 -13.16 6.22 0.08
C ALA A 39 -13.81 7.04 -1.07
N ARG A 40 -13.99 8.35 -0.89
CA ARG A 40 -14.45 9.29 -1.94
C ARG A 40 -13.36 10.30 -2.26
N PRO A 41 -12.40 9.94 -3.10
CA PRO A 41 -11.21 10.76 -3.32
C PRO A 41 -11.46 12.01 -4.18
N CYS A 42 -12.58 12.08 -4.92
CA CYS A 42 -12.83 13.11 -5.93
C CYS A 42 -14.08 13.96 -5.58
N ILE A 43 -14.19 14.36 -4.32
CA ILE A 43 -15.25 15.30 -3.90
C ILE A 43 -14.85 16.69 -4.41
N SER A 44 -15.75 17.33 -5.17
CA SER A 44 -15.52 18.68 -5.70
C SER A 44 -15.67 19.75 -4.62
N SER A 45 -14.93 20.86 -4.76
CA SER A 45 -15.11 22.04 -3.90
C SER A 45 -16.53 22.60 -4.03
N GLU A 46 -17.14 22.47 -5.19
CA GLU A 46 -18.51 22.92 -5.44
C GLU A 46 -19.53 22.16 -4.57
N LEU A 47 -19.35 20.84 -4.43
CA LEU A 47 -20.22 20.04 -3.57
C LEU A 47 -20.09 20.44 -2.09
N PHE A 48 -18.84 20.72 -1.61
CA PHE A 48 -18.63 21.24 -0.26
C PHE A 48 -19.36 22.57 -0.05
N HIS A 49 -19.26 23.52 -0.98
CA HIS A 49 -19.97 24.81 -0.88
C HIS A 49 -21.48 24.63 -0.83
N LYS A 50 -22.07 23.82 -1.72
CA LYS A 50 -23.52 23.53 -1.72
C LYS A 50 -24.01 22.93 -0.40
N ILE A 51 -23.22 22.04 0.22
CA ILE A 51 -23.57 21.44 1.51
C ILE A 51 -23.57 22.52 2.60
N ILE A 52 -22.54 23.38 2.64
CA ILE A 52 -22.41 24.44 3.65
C ILE A 52 -23.51 25.49 3.49
N GLU A 53 -23.80 25.92 2.26
CA GLU A 53 -24.87 26.89 1.97
C GLU A 53 -26.26 26.37 2.40
N ALA A 54 -26.47 25.06 2.30
CA ALA A 54 -27.70 24.41 2.71
C ALA A 54 -27.81 24.15 4.24
N ALA A 55 -26.79 24.50 5.05
CA ALA A 55 -26.75 24.23 6.49
C ALA A 55 -27.94 24.80 7.29
N SER A 56 -28.50 25.94 6.82
CA SER A 56 -29.65 26.58 7.45
C SER A 56 -31.00 25.92 7.12
N GLN A 57 -31.05 25.00 6.16
CA GLN A 57 -32.29 24.42 5.65
C GLN A 57 -32.81 23.25 6.50
N ALA A 58 -31.90 22.54 7.22
CA ALA A 58 -32.26 21.39 8.02
C ALA A 58 -31.20 21.05 9.07
N ASP A 59 -31.50 20.09 9.92
CA ASP A 59 -30.56 19.57 10.94
C ASP A 59 -29.47 18.70 10.31
N CYS A 60 -29.73 18.12 9.13
CA CYS A 60 -28.77 17.36 8.34
C CYS A 60 -28.92 17.67 6.85
N VAL A 61 -27.80 17.86 6.17
CA VAL A 61 -27.73 18.02 4.71
C VAL A 61 -26.94 16.85 4.13
N ALA A 62 -27.56 16.13 3.17
CA ALA A 62 -26.97 14.97 2.53
C ALA A 62 -27.06 15.06 1.00
N PRO A 63 -25.95 14.90 0.26
CA PRO A 63 -25.99 14.80 -1.20
C PRO A 63 -26.66 13.48 -1.62
N ALA A 64 -27.43 13.54 -2.67
CA ALA A 64 -28.14 12.39 -3.23
C ALA A 64 -28.15 12.40 -4.75
N LEU A 65 -27.91 11.24 -5.35
CA LEU A 65 -28.05 11.00 -6.78
C LEU A 65 -29.33 10.19 -7.05
N LYS A 66 -29.93 10.43 -8.19
CA LYS A 66 -30.96 9.57 -8.76
C LYS A 66 -30.31 8.37 -9.44
N ILE A 67 -31.05 7.27 -9.53
CA ILE A 67 -30.63 6.12 -10.34
C ILE A 67 -31.25 6.20 -11.73
N ALA A 68 -30.47 5.83 -12.74
CA ALA A 68 -30.95 5.77 -14.13
C ALA A 68 -31.53 4.39 -14.48
N ASP A 69 -30.96 3.36 -13.91
CA ASP A 69 -31.31 1.97 -14.20
C ASP A 69 -32.54 1.51 -13.43
N THR A 70 -33.17 0.43 -13.90
CA THR A 70 -34.22 -0.25 -13.17
C THR A 70 -33.65 -0.91 -11.92
N ALA A 71 -34.25 -0.64 -10.76
CA ALA A 71 -33.82 -1.21 -9.49
C ALA A 71 -34.78 -2.30 -9.01
N TYR A 72 -34.24 -3.35 -8.41
CA TYR A 72 -34.97 -4.42 -7.76
C TYR A 72 -34.67 -4.47 -6.26
N LEU A 73 -35.69 -4.74 -5.46
CA LEU A 73 -35.54 -5.14 -4.06
C LEU A 73 -35.95 -6.63 -3.97
N GLY A 74 -34.96 -7.52 -3.92
CA GLY A 74 -35.18 -8.94 -4.17
C GLY A 74 -35.66 -9.15 -5.59
N GLU A 75 -36.85 -9.75 -5.77
CA GLU A 75 -37.47 -10.00 -7.08
C GLU A 75 -38.43 -8.89 -7.52
N ASN A 76 -38.68 -7.89 -6.65
CA ASN A 76 -39.65 -6.84 -6.93
C ASN A 76 -39.02 -5.61 -7.55
N VAL A 77 -39.60 -5.11 -8.64
CA VAL A 77 -39.20 -3.84 -9.24
C VAL A 77 -39.56 -2.68 -8.30
N VAL A 78 -38.61 -1.79 -8.05
CA VAL A 78 -38.84 -0.57 -7.26
C VAL A 78 -39.02 0.63 -8.19
N ASP A 79 -39.90 1.52 -7.79
CA ASP A 79 -40.04 2.81 -8.47
C ASP A 79 -38.71 3.59 -8.32
N ARG A 80 -37.93 3.66 -9.40
CA ARG A 80 -36.58 4.27 -9.41
C ARG A 80 -36.61 5.76 -9.05
N ASP A 81 -37.70 6.45 -9.27
CA ASP A 81 -37.83 7.88 -8.93
C ASP A 81 -37.87 8.12 -7.42
N LYS A 82 -38.18 7.07 -6.65
CA LYS A 82 -38.15 7.07 -5.18
C LYS A 82 -36.83 6.59 -4.61
N VAL A 83 -35.96 5.99 -5.43
CA VAL A 83 -34.65 5.48 -4.98
C VAL A 83 -33.60 6.57 -5.15
N LYS A 84 -32.78 6.78 -4.12
CA LYS A 84 -31.69 7.75 -4.14
C LYS A 84 -30.43 7.11 -3.60
N LEU A 85 -29.32 7.39 -4.24
CA LEU A 85 -27.98 7.01 -3.77
C LEU A 85 -27.44 8.13 -2.89
N ILE A 86 -27.40 7.90 -1.60
CA ILE A 86 -26.94 8.89 -0.63
C ILE A 86 -25.41 8.90 -0.62
N GLN A 87 -24.84 10.10 -0.67
CA GLN A 87 -23.39 10.29 -0.68
C GLN A 87 -22.91 10.96 0.61
N THR A 88 -21.61 10.95 0.83
CA THR A 88 -20.89 11.81 1.76
C THR A 88 -20.02 12.80 0.93
N PRO A 89 -19.70 14.00 1.46
CA PRO A 89 -19.87 14.46 2.84
C PRO A 89 -21.31 14.72 3.23
N GLN A 90 -21.63 14.52 4.51
CA GLN A 90 -22.91 14.91 5.10
C GLN A 90 -22.66 15.91 6.22
N LEU A 91 -23.40 17.00 6.23
CA LEU A 91 -23.32 18.02 7.28
C LEU A 91 -24.45 17.82 8.26
N SER A 92 -24.14 17.70 9.55
CA SER A 92 -25.14 17.49 10.59
C SER A 92 -24.94 18.44 11.77
N ARG A 93 -26.01 18.81 12.47
CA ARG A 93 -25.88 19.42 13.80
C ARG A 93 -25.24 18.43 14.75
N THR A 94 -24.08 18.79 15.28
CA THR A 94 -23.22 17.89 16.07
C THR A 94 -23.95 17.26 17.25
N ALA A 95 -24.71 18.05 18.00
CA ALA A 95 -25.43 17.57 19.18
C ALA A 95 -26.51 16.52 18.81
N LEU A 96 -27.22 16.72 17.70
CA LEU A 96 -28.23 15.80 17.23
C LEU A 96 -27.60 14.52 16.66
N LEU A 97 -26.49 14.62 15.94
CA LEU A 97 -25.81 13.44 15.43
C LEU A 97 -25.26 12.58 16.58
N LYS A 98 -24.64 13.18 17.60
CA LYS A 98 -24.22 12.46 18.82
C LYS A 98 -25.38 11.72 19.46
N LYS A 99 -26.55 12.38 19.59
CA LYS A 99 -27.78 11.76 20.13
C LYS A 99 -28.24 10.60 19.25
N ALA A 100 -28.27 10.78 17.93
CA ALA A 100 -28.74 9.76 16.98
C ALA A 100 -27.88 8.48 17.03
N LEU A 101 -26.56 8.64 17.02
CA LEU A 101 -25.64 7.52 17.05
C LEU A 101 -25.62 6.77 18.40
N ASN A 102 -26.09 7.38 19.48
CA ASN A 102 -26.23 6.76 20.80
C ASN A 102 -27.60 6.12 21.06
N SER A 103 -28.47 6.00 20.03
CA SER A 103 -29.78 5.38 20.15
C SER A 103 -29.76 3.85 20.36
N GLY A 104 -28.62 3.19 20.20
CA GLY A 104 -28.49 1.73 20.28
C GLY A 104 -28.68 1.02 18.94
N GLU A 105 -29.14 1.71 17.92
CA GLU A 105 -29.34 1.18 16.57
C GLU A 105 -28.09 1.41 15.69
N ILE A 106 -27.88 0.55 14.69
CA ILE A 106 -26.78 0.67 13.71
C ILE A 106 -27.34 1.26 12.42
N TYR A 107 -26.77 2.36 11.99
CA TYR A 107 -27.15 3.05 10.77
C TYR A 107 -26.03 2.98 9.73
N THR A 108 -26.42 2.93 8.46
CA THR A 108 -25.48 2.87 7.34
C THR A 108 -24.86 4.22 7.00
N ASP A 109 -25.56 5.33 7.36
CA ASP A 109 -25.11 6.70 7.12
C ASP A 109 -25.69 7.67 8.16
N ASP A 110 -25.16 8.90 8.17
CA ASP A 110 -25.54 9.88 9.20
C ASP A 110 -26.96 10.40 8.98
N SER A 111 -27.38 10.56 7.71
CA SER A 111 -28.73 11.05 7.40
C SER A 111 -29.82 10.07 7.82
N SER A 112 -29.58 8.76 7.76
CA SER A 112 -30.52 7.75 8.28
C SER A 112 -30.61 7.78 9.80
N ALA A 113 -29.48 7.95 10.49
CA ALA A 113 -29.45 8.11 11.95
C ALA A 113 -30.23 9.37 12.39
N MET A 114 -30.03 10.48 11.69
CA MET A 114 -30.73 11.74 11.97
C MET A 114 -32.27 11.61 11.76
N ARG A 115 -32.69 10.94 10.68
CA ARG A 115 -34.13 10.66 10.45
C ARG A 115 -34.75 9.81 11.56
N ALA A 116 -34.02 8.83 12.06
CA ALA A 116 -34.51 7.92 13.09
C ALA A 116 -34.86 8.63 14.41
N ILE A 117 -34.21 9.75 14.71
CA ILE A 117 -34.54 10.58 15.88
C ILE A 117 -35.52 11.72 15.58
N GLY A 118 -36.07 11.76 14.36
CA GLY A 118 -37.04 12.79 13.92
C GLY A 118 -36.42 14.11 13.52
N ALA A 119 -35.08 14.18 13.32
CA ALA A 119 -34.42 15.37 12.83
C ALA A 119 -34.72 15.61 11.35
N SER A 120 -34.73 16.89 10.94
CA SER A 120 -34.96 17.27 9.55
C SER A 120 -33.72 16.96 8.68
N VAL A 121 -33.98 16.37 7.51
CA VAL A 121 -32.89 16.04 6.54
C VAL A 121 -33.21 16.66 5.20
N TRP A 122 -32.33 17.55 4.76
CA TRP A 122 -32.39 18.17 3.44
C TRP A 122 -31.47 17.44 2.46
N GLN A 123 -32.03 17.04 1.31
CA GLN A 123 -31.25 16.38 0.27
C GLN A 123 -30.94 17.35 -0.84
N ILE A 124 -29.66 17.56 -1.13
CA ILE A 124 -29.18 18.33 -2.26
C ILE A 124 -28.77 17.39 -3.40
N LEU A 125 -28.63 17.94 -4.60
CA LEU A 125 -28.07 17.18 -5.73
C LEU A 125 -26.64 16.81 -5.43
N GLY A 126 -26.33 15.52 -5.53
CA GLY A 126 -25.00 14.96 -5.36
C GLY A 126 -24.12 15.17 -6.58
N ASP A 127 -22.92 14.59 -6.55
CA ASP A 127 -21.91 14.71 -7.59
C ASP A 127 -21.47 13.30 -8.04
N GLU A 128 -21.61 13.00 -9.33
CA GLU A 128 -21.16 11.73 -9.93
C GLU A 128 -19.66 11.50 -9.72
N MET A 129 -18.87 12.58 -9.62
CA MET A 129 -17.45 12.49 -9.34
C MET A 129 -17.14 12.07 -7.90
N ALA A 130 -18.05 12.33 -6.95
CA ALA A 130 -17.93 11.90 -5.56
C ALA A 130 -18.28 10.41 -5.36
N ARG A 131 -17.95 9.57 -6.34
CA ARG A 131 -18.15 8.11 -6.31
C ARG A 131 -17.33 7.48 -5.18
N LYS A 132 -17.95 6.55 -4.47
CA LYS A 132 -17.25 5.77 -3.44
C LYS A 132 -16.49 4.60 -4.07
N ILE A 133 -15.24 4.43 -3.69
CA ILE A 133 -14.46 3.24 -3.98
C ILE A 133 -14.85 2.16 -2.97
N THR A 134 -15.55 1.16 -3.41
CA THR A 134 -15.96 0.00 -2.59
C THR A 134 -15.27 -1.27 -3.08
N TYR A 135 -15.15 -1.41 -4.38
CA TYR A 135 -14.51 -2.52 -5.05
C TYR A 135 -13.31 -2.03 -5.87
N LYS A 136 -12.39 -2.93 -6.18
CA LYS A 136 -11.18 -2.63 -6.95
C LYS A 136 -11.53 -2.03 -8.33
N GLU A 137 -12.59 -2.51 -8.94
CA GLU A 137 -13.09 -2.08 -10.25
C GLU A 137 -13.63 -0.63 -10.25
N ASP A 138 -13.94 -0.08 -9.07
CA ASP A 138 -14.38 1.31 -8.97
C ASP A 138 -13.25 2.30 -9.28
N LEU A 139 -11.99 1.89 -9.09
CA LEU A 139 -10.83 2.71 -9.44
C LEU A 139 -10.81 3.10 -10.92
N ALA A 140 -11.17 2.18 -11.81
CA ALA A 140 -11.24 2.43 -13.25
C ALA A 140 -12.31 3.46 -13.64
N LYS A 141 -13.33 3.68 -12.78
CA LYS A 141 -14.44 4.61 -12.99
C LYS A 141 -14.16 6.02 -12.46
N ILE A 142 -12.99 6.27 -11.86
CA ILE A 142 -12.61 7.58 -11.32
C ILE A 142 -11.85 8.36 -12.40
N TYR A 143 -12.58 9.02 -13.27
CA TYR A 143 -12.00 9.75 -14.40
C TYR A 143 -11.16 10.97 -14.01
N ALA A 144 -11.40 11.55 -12.83
CA ALA A 144 -10.66 12.73 -12.34
C ALA A 144 -9.24 12.39 -11.87
N LEU A 145 -8.95 11.15 -11.51
CA LEU A 145 -7.60 10.72 -11.19
C LEU A 145 -6.86 10.38 -12.47
N LYS A 146 -5.76 11.09 -12.72
CA LYS A 146 -4.86 10.77 -13.83
C LYS A 146 -4.23 9.41 -13.60
N GLU A 147 -3.95 8.70 -14.70
CA GLU A 147 -3.10 7.51 -14.63
C GLU A 147 -1.73 7.89 -14.08
N PRO A 148 -1.07 6.98 -13.36
CA PRO A 148 0.30 7.21 -12.96
C PRO A 148 1.18 7.35 -14.22
N GLU A 149 2.15 8.23 -14.15
CA GLU A 149 3.12 8.43 -15.23
C GLU A 149 3.95 7.16 -15.44
N ASN A 150 4.40 6.93 -16.68
CA ASN A 150 5.24 5.77 -17.01
C ASN A 150 6.73 6.01 -16.65
N GLU A 151 6.98 6.72 -15.56
CA GLU A 151 8.32 6.92 -15.05
C GLU A 151 8.91 5.61 -14.53
N VAL A 152 10.21 5.46 -14.72
CA VAL A 152 10.99 4.33 -14.22
C VAL A 152 11.93 4.83 -13.13
N PHE A 153 11.82 4.24 -11.96
CA PHE A 153 12.67 4.52 -10.81
C PHE A 153 13.72 3.42 -10.72
N VAL A 154 14.99 3.80 -10.62
CA VAL A 154 16.11 2.86 -10.60
C VAL A 154 16.84 2.97 -9.28
N GLY A 155 17.08 1.83 -8.65
CA GLY A 155 17.93 1.72 -7.47
C GLY A 155 19.07 0.74 -7.70
N ASN A 156 20.14 0.92 -6.94
CA ASN A 156 21.30 0.05 -6.93
C ASN A 156 21.57 -0.39 -5.49
N GLY A 157 21.98 -1.64 -5.34
CA GLY A 157 22.44 -2.18 -4.08
C GLY A 157 23.80 -2.84 -4.26
N PHE A 158 24.60 -2.79 -3.23
CA PHE A 158 25.92 -3.41 -3.17
C PHE A 158 26.14 -3.98 -1.78
N ASP A 159 26.54 -5.27 -1.73
CA ASP A 159 26.85 -5.92 -0.47
C ASP A 159 28.02 -6.87 -0.60
N VAL A 160 28.75 -7.08 0.49
CA VAL A 160 29.96 -7.90 0.56
C VAL A 160 29.96 -8.71 1.85
N HIS A 161 30.15 -10.03 1.72
CA HIS A 161 30.29 -10.91 2.89
C HIS A 161 31.58 -11.72 2.81
N GLU A 162 32.25 -11.84 3.96
CA GLU A 162 33.43 -12.67 4.18
C GLU A 162 33.05 -14.16 4.23
N PHE A 163 33.93 -15.03 3.72
CA PHE A 163 33.76 -16.47 3.87
C PHE A 163 33.99 -16.94 5.32
N GLU A 164 33.13 -17.84 5.78
CA GLU A 164 33.20 -18.45 7.10
C GLU A 164 33.04 -19.98 7.00
N LYS A 165 33.89 -20.73 7.73
CA LYS A 165 33.76 -22.20 7.81
C LYS A 165 32.55 -22.59 8.64
N GLY A 166 31.92 -23.71 8.25
CA GLY A 166 30.87 -24.34 9.05
C GLY A 166 29.48 -23.77 8.81
N ARG A 167 29.34 -22.78 7.94
CA ARG A 167 28.04 -22.28 7.47
C ARG A 167 27.73 -22.78 6.06
N PRO A 168 26.45 -23.00 5.70
CA PRO A 168 26.07 -23.26 4.32
C PRO A 168 26.27 -22.00 3.48
N LEU A 169 26.69 -22.17 2.23
CA LEU A 169 26.65 -21.08 1.25
C LEU A 169 25.28 -21.02 0.59
N ILE A 170 24.61 -19.86 0.74
CA ILE A 170 23.33 -19.60 0.11
C ILE A 170 23.45 -18.34 -0.75
N LEU A 171 23.03 -18.41 -2.02
CA LEU A 171 22.99 -17.25 -2.93
C LEU A 171 21.67 -17.29 -3.71
N CYS A 172 20.93 -16.20 -3.69
CA CYS A 172 19.59 -16.07 -4.30
C CYS A 172 18.64 -17.19 -3.87
N GLY A 173 18.69 -17.58 -2.57
CA GLY A 173 17.88 -18.65 -2.02
C GLY A 173 18.28 -20.07 -2.44
N GLU A 174 19.35 -20.23 -3.22
CA GLU A 174 19.89 -21.55 -3.63
C GLU A 174 21.07 -21.95 -2.75
N LYS A 175 20.99 -23.15 -2.16
CA LYS A 175 22.09 -23.72 -1.39
C LYS A 175 23.15 -24.28 -2.33
N ILE A 176 24.39 -23.82 -2.17
CA ILE A 176 25.52 -24.18 -2.99
C ILE A 176 26.44 -25.13 -2.24
N ASP A 177 26.84 -26.22 -2.89
CA ASP A 177 27.81 -27.16 -2.34
C ASP A 177 29.21 -26.54 -2.38
N TYR A 178 29.65 -25.99 -1.25
CA TYR A 178 30.95 -25.36 -1.07
C TYR A 178 31.39 -25.46 0.40
N GLU A 179 32.68 -25.51 0.65
CA GLU A 179 33.25 -25.71 2.00
C GLU A 179 33.08 -24.52 2.95
N PHE A 180 32.79 -23.34 2.43
CA PHE A 180 32.56 -22.11 3.18
C PHE A 180 31.15 -21.58 2.90
N GLY A 181 30.51 -21.03 3.93
CA GLY A 181 29.38 -20.12 3.79
C GLY A 181 29.81 -18.68 3.93
N LEU A 182 28.87 -17.78 4.15
CA LEU A 182 29.12 -16.36 4.33
C LEU A 182 28.79 -15.94 5.75
N LYS A 183 29.65 -15.13 6.35
CA LYS A 183 29.50 -14.55 7.69
C LYS A 183 28.41 -13.49 7.66
N ALA A 184 27.37 -13.68 8.43
CA ALA A 184 26.24 -12.76 8.51
C ALA A 184 25.42 -13.01 9.78
N HIS A 185 24.52 -12.07 10.10
CA HIS A 185 23.52 -12.23 11.16
C HIS A 185 22.33 -13.09 10.68
N SER A 186 21.97 -12.99 9.38
CA SER A 186 20.96 -13.78 8.70
C SER A 186 21.50 -15.12 8.16
N ASP A 187 20.84 -15.71 7.16
CA ASP A 187 21.33 -16.87 6.40
C ASP A 187 22.55 -16.54 5.51
N GLY A 188 22.92 -15.26 5.39
CA GLY A 188 24.11 -14.81 4.70
C GLY A 188 23.97 -14.70 3.18
N ASP A 189 22.77 -14.63 2.65
CA ASP A 189 22.55 -14.44 1.20
C ASP A 189 22.83 -13.00 0.78
N VAL A 190 24.11 -12.72 0.54
CA VAL A 190 24.60 -11.39 0.10
C VAL A 190 23.95 -10.91 -1.19
N ALA A 191 23.48 -11.83 -2.05
CA ALA A 191 22.83 -11.47 -3.31
C ALA A 191 21.42 -10.93 -3.08
N LEU A 192 20.68 -11.50 -2.15
CA LEU A 192 19.37 -11.00 -1.79
C LEU A 192 19.43 -9.72 -0.97
N HIS A 193 20.48 -9.53 -0.15
CA HIS A 193 20.71 -8.26 0.54
C HIS A 193 20.92 -7.12 -0.45
N ALA A 194 21.83 -7.29 -1.40
CA ALA A 194 22.06 -6.28 -2.44
C ALA A 194 20.80 -6.01 -3.28
N LEU A 195 20.01 -7.05 -3.60
CA LEU A 195 18.76 -6.88 -4.33
C LEU A 195 17.70 -6.11 -3.50
N THR A 196 17.61 -6.42 -2.21
CA THR A 196 16.68 -5.72 -1.30
C THR A 196 17.00 -4.23 -1.24
N ASP A 197 18.28 -3.87 -1.08
CA ASP A 197 18.73 -2.48 -1.11
C ASP A 197 18.42 -1.78 -2.43
N ALA A 198 18.62 -2.49 -3.56
CA ALA A 198 18.28 -1.93 -4.87
C ALA A 198 16.79 -1.61 -4.99
N ILE A 199 15.92 -2.49 -4.49
CA ILE A 199 14.47 -2.31 -4.55
C ILE A 199 14.03 -1.19 -3.60
N LEU A 200 14.53 -1.16 -2.37
CA LEU A 200 14.23 -0.11 -1.38
C LEU A 200 14.72 1.25 -1.85
N GLY A 201 15.97 1.33 -2.33
CA GLY A 201 16.55 2.57 -2.85
C GLY A 201 15.78 3.13 -4.04
N ALA A 202 15.30 2.27 -4.97
CA ALA A 202 14.44 2.69 -6.08
C ALA A 202 13.10 3.30 -5.61
N ALA A 203 12.58 2.84 -4.48
CA ALA A 203 11.34 3.34 -3.89
C ALA A 203 11.55 4.53 -2.93
N GLY A 204 12.80 4.89 -2.61
CA GLY A 204 13.11 5.93 -1.62
C GLY A 204 12.77 5.53 -0.18
N LEU A 205 12.87 4.23 0.14
CA LEU A 205 12.48 3.65 1.44
C LEU A 205 13.68 3.29 2.35
N GLY A 206 14.85 3.86 2.11
CA GLY A 206 16.06 3.56 2.89
C GLY A 206 16.75 2.28 2.45
N ASP A 207 17.30 1.52 3.39
CA ASP A 207 18.06 0.30 3.15
C ASP A 207 17.60 -0.87 4.05
N ILE A 208 18.17 -2.06 3.80
CA ILE A 208 17.84 -3.29 4.53
C ILE A 208 18.19 -3.18 6.02
N GLY A 209 19.26 -2.46 6.38
CA GLY A 209 19.70 -2.28 7.76
C GLY A 209 18.74 -1.42 8.59
N GLU A 210 18.10 -0.43 7.97
CA GLU A 210 17.06 0.39 8.62
C GLU A 210 15.80 -0.43 8.90
N LEU A 211 15.40 -1.33 7.99
CA LEU A 211 14.19 -2.14 8.14
C LEU A 211 14.38 -3.36 9.01
N PHE A 212 15.55 -3.99 8.94
CA PHE A 212 15.85 -5.26 9.60
C PHE A 212 17.21 -5.17 10.30
N PRO A 213 17.30 -4.35 11.38
CA PRO A 213 18.56 -4.14 12.06
C PRO A 213 19.12 -5.44 12.63
N ASP A 214 20.39 -5.69 12.42
CA ASP A 214 21.13 -6.85 12.92
C ASP A 214 21.23 -6.91 14.44
N THR A 215 20.93 -5.81 15.14
CA THR A 215 20.81 -5.73 16.59
C THR A 215 19.52 -6.34 17.15
N ASP A 216 18.50 -6.57 16.32
CA ASP A 216 17.23 -7.17 16.74
C ASP A 216 17.30 -8.70 16.63
N ALA A 217 17.23 -9.37 17.77
CA ALA A 217 17.34 -10.84 17.89
C ALA A 217 16.29 -11.60 17.06
N LYS A 218 15.17 -10.98 16.70
CA LYS A 218 14.11 -11.61 15.87
C LYS A 218 14.58 -11.90 14.43
N PHE A 219 15.63 -11.23 13.96
CA PHE A 219 16.17 -11.40 12.62
C PHE A 219 17.40 -12.31 12.57
N LYS A 220 17.80 -12.89 13.70
CA LYS A 220 18.91 -13.84 13.76
C LYS A 220 18.58 -15.10 12.97
N ASP A 221 19.51 -15.50 12.08
CA ASP A 221 19.40 -16.69 11.21
C ASP A 221 18.14 -16.71 10.31
N ILE A 222 17.53 -15.53 10.09
CA ILE A 222 16.34 -15.41 9.25
C ILE A 222 16.70 -15.62 7.77
N SER A 223 15.76 -16.14 7.00
CA SER A 223 15.91 -16.30 5.56
C SER A 223 15.89 -14.95 4.85
N SER A 224 16.89 -14.67 4.02
CA SER A 224 16.94 -13.45 3.20
C SER A 224 15.86 -13.42 2.13
N ILE A 225 15.29 -14.56 1.72
CA ILE A 225 14.07 -14.61 0.88
C ILE A 225 12.90 -13.94 1.60
N TYR A 226 12.71 -14.24 2.89
CA TYR A 226 11.64 -13.62 3.68
C TYR A 226 11.86 -12.10 3.83
N LEU A 227 13.11 -11.66 4.08
CA LEU A 227 13.42 -10.22 4.15
C LEU A 227 13.10 -9.51 2.83
N LEU A 228 13.45 -10.12 1.70
CA LEU A 228 13.13 -9.61 0.36
C LEU A 228 11.62 -9.51 0.13
N GLU A 229 10.85 -10.54 0.51
CA GLU A 229 9.38 -10.55 0.40
C GLU A 229 8.74 -9.42 1.21
N GLU A 230 9.18 -9.22 2.48
CA GLU A 230 8.64 -8.17 3.35
C GLU A 230 9.01 -6.77 2.83
N ALA A 231 10.26 -6.57 2.41
CA ALA A 231 10.68 -5.31 1.80
C ALA A 231 9.87 -4.99 0.54
N TYR A 232 9.64 -5.99 -0.32
CA TYR A 232 8.85 -5.79 -1.54
C TYR A 232 7.37 -5.50 -1.24
N LYS A 233 6.77 -6.10 -0.21
CA LYS A 233 5.42 -5.74 0.25
C LYS A 233 5.34 -4.27 0.68
N MET A 234 6.36 -3.74 1.36
CA MET A 234 6.42 -2.32 1.70
C MET A 234 6.47 -1.45 0.44
N VAL A 235 7.31 -1.80 -0.54
CA VAL A 235 7.40 -1.11 -1.82
C VAL A 235 6.05 -1.11 -2.57
N GLN A 236 5.35 -2.24 -2.56
CA GLN A 236 4.00 -2.34 -3.13
C GLN A 236 2.98 -1.47 -2.37
N SER A 237 3.09 -1.37 -1.05
CA SER A 237 2.16 -0.57 -0.23
C SER A 237 2.23 0.93 -0.51
N VAL A 238 3.35 1.42 -1.02
CA VAL A 238 3.52 2.81 -1.48
C VAL A 238 3.27 3.00 -2.97
N GLY A 239 2.74 1.97 -3.65
CA GLY A 239 2.22 2.06 -5.01
C GLY A 239 3.21 1.69 -6.12
N PHE A 240 4.37 1.09 -5.81
CA PHE A 240 5.33 0.65 -6.82
C PHE A 240 5.18 -0.83 -7.17
N VAL A 241 5.64 -1.17 -8.37
CA VAL A 241 5.83 -2.55 -8.82
C VAL A 241 7.20 -2.69 -9.48
N LEU A 242 7.86 -3.82 -9.23
CA LEU A 242 9.15 -4.14 -9.85
C LEU A 242 8.94 -4.49 -11.33
N THR A 243 9.71 -3.85 -12.20
CA THR A 243 9.72 -4.12 -13.63
C THR A 243 10.76 -5.17 -14.01
N ASN A 244 11.98 -5.05 -13.48
CA ASN A 244 13.05 -6.04 -13.62
C ASN A 244 14.11 -5.86 -12.53
N ALA A 245 14.91 -6.90 -12.32
CA ALA A 245 16.10 -6.88 -11.50
C ALA A 245 17.29 -7.55 -12.22
N ASP A 246 18.47 -6.99 -12.02
CA ASP A 246 19.73 -7.48 -12.58
C ASP A 246 20.77 -7.57 -11.47
N ILE A 247 21.30 -8.78 -11.27
CA ILE A 247 22.20 -9.11 -10.16
C ILE A 247 23.54 -9.58 -10.75
N THR A 248 24.65 -9.03 -10.28
CA THR A 248 25.99 -9.44 -10.66
C THR A 248 26.73 -9.94 -9.43
N ILE A 249 27.01 -11.25 -9.40
CA ILE A 249 27.74 -11.91 -8.32
C ILE A 249 29.22 -11.97 -8.71
N MET A 250 30.07 -11.32 -7.93
CA MET A 250 31.52 -11.33 -8.08
C MET A 250 32.11 -12.35 -7.11
N ALA A 251 32.51 -13.51 -7.66
CA ALA A 251 33.06 -14.62 -6.88
C ALA A 251 34.14 -15.35 -7.67
N GLN A 252 35.34 -15.52 -7.08
CA GLN A 252 36.39 -16.33 -7.67
C GLN A 252 36.06 -17.82 -7.61
N LYS A 253 35.46 -18.21 -6.50
CA LYS A 253 34.90 -19.55 -6.19
C LYS A 253 33.69 -19.40 -5.28
N PRO A 254 32.72 -20.36 -5.32
CA PRO A 254 32.57 -21.46 -6.30
C PRO A 254 32.07 -20.96 -7.67
N LYS A 255 32.09 -21.85 -8.69
CA LYS A 255 31.50 -21.56 -10.00
C LYS A 255 29.99 -21.77 -9.92
N ILE A 256 29.21 -20.70 -10.09
CA ILE A 256 27.73 -20.71 -9.95
C ILE A 256 26.97 -20.72 -11.28
N SER A 257 27.68 -20.77 -12.42
CA SER A 257 27.07 -20.63 -13.74
C SER A 257 25.93 -21.62 -14.03
N LYS A 258 26.00 -22.85 -13.48
CA LYS A 258 24.96 -23.87 -13.65
C LYS A 258 23.71 -23.65 -12.77
N LEU A 259 23.80 -22.78 -11.77
CA LEU A 259 22.75 -22.54 -10.78
C LEU A 259 21.92 -21.29 -11.08
N LYS A 260 22.38 -20.44 -12.03
CA LYS A 260 21.76 -19.13 -12.31
C LYS A 260 20.26 -19.22 -12.58
N SER A 261 19.81 -20.16 -13.41
CA SER A 261 18.39 -20.30 -13.72
C SER A 261 17.54 -20.68 -12.51
N LYS A 262 18.08 -21.46 -11.55
CA LYS A 262 17.39 -21.75 -10.29
C LYS A 262 17.35 -20.51 -9.38
N MET A 263 18.43 -19.75 -9.32
CA MET A 263 18.51 -18.50 -8.58
C MET A 263 17.47 -17.48 -9.07
N GLU A 264 17.38 -17.31 -10.41
CA GLU A 264 16.38 -16.47 -11.06
C GLU A 264 14.94 -16.95 -10.73
N ALA A 265 14.69 -18.25 -10.75
CA ALA A 265 13.40 -18.83 -10.43
C ALA A 265 13.00 -18.61 -8.96
N ASN A 266 13.96 -18.73 -8.02
CA ASN A 266 13.72 -18.49 -6.60
C ASN A 266 13.30 -17.04 -6.34
N ILE A 267 14.03 -16.07 -6.91
CA ILE A 267 13.70 -14.64 -6.79
C ILE A 267 12.35 -14.34 -7.45
N ALA A 268 12.14 -14.84 -8.66
CA ALA A 268 10.88 -14.63 -9.38
C ALA A 268 9.67 -15.15 -8.61
N LYS A 269 9.82 -16.32 -7.98
CA LYS A 269 8.80 -16.89 -7.11
C LYS A 269 8.54 -16.03 -5.88
N ALA A 270 9.59 -15.60 -5.16
CA ALA A 270 9.47 -14.76 -3.97
C ALA A 270 8.76 -13.43 -4.27
N LEU A 271 9.07 -12.82 -5.42
CA LEU A 271 8.51 -11.53 -5.83
C LEU A 271 7.21 -11.65 -6.65
N ASN A 272 6.73 -12.87 -6.89
CA ASN A 272 5.57 -13.14 -7.75
C ASN A 272 5.67 -12.50 -9.14
N LEU A 273 6.83 -12.71 -9.79
CA LEU A 273 7.15 -12.17 -11.11
C LEU A 273 7.48 -13.27 -12.12
N SER A 274 7.42 -12.93 -13.41
CA SER A 274 7.98 -13.79 -14.45
C SER A 274 9.50 -13.88 -14.29
N GLN A 275 10.07 -15.09 -14.40
CA GLN A 275 11.52 -15.32 -14.35
C GLN A 275 12.27 -14.47 -15.40
N SER A 276 11.66 -14.18 -16.53
CA SER A 276 12.25 -13.33 -17.58
C SER A 276 12.54 -11.88 -17.15
N ARG A 277 12.03 -11.46 -15.99
CA ARG A 277 12.28 -10.14 -15.40
C ARG A 277 13.47 -10.14 -14.42
N ILE A 278 14.01 -11.30 -14.12
CA ILE A 278 15.14 -11.46 -13.18
C ILE A 278 16.33 -11.98 -13.98
N ASN A 279 17.47 -11.34 -13.83
CA ASN A 279 18.71 -11.76 -14.44
C ASN A 279 19.80 -11.92 -13.38
N VAL A 280 20.52 -13.04 -13.42
CA VAL A 280 21.66 -13.31 -12.54
C VAL A 280 22.90 -13.54 -13.39
N LYS A 281 23.93 -12.71 -13.17
CA LYS A 281 25.24 -12.80 -13.79
C LYS A 281 26.29 -13.17 -12.75
N ALA A 282 27.35 -13.81 -13.19
CA ALA A 282 28.50 -14.11 -12.35
C ALA A 282 29.77 -13.74 -13.08
N THR A 283 30.73 -13.17 -12.36
CA THR A 283 32.03 -12.83 -12.84
C THR A 283 33.10 -13.11 -11.79
N THR A 284 34.35 -13.21 -12.21
CA THR A 284 35.53 -13.19 -11.34
C THR A 284 36.15 -11.78 -11.33
N THR A 285 37.14 -11.57 -10.49
CA THR A 285 37.96 -10.35 -10.51
C THR A 285 39.38 -10.64 -11.04
N GLU A 286 39.50 -11.73 -11.82
CA GLU A 286 40.79 -12.15 -12.44
C GLU A 286 41.94 -12.29 -11.41
N GLY A 287 41.61 -12.76 -10.20
CA GLY A 287 42.59 -12.91 -9.11
C GLY A 287 42.86 -11.64 -8.32
N LEU A 288 42.27 -10.52 -8.66
CA LEU A 288 42.50 -9.22 -7.99
C LEU A 288 41.60 -9.00 -6.80
N GLY A 289 42.12 -8.31 -5.79
CA GLY A 289 41.38 -7.87 -4.61
C GLY A 289 40.97 -9.05 -3.70
N PHE A 290 40.07 -8.78 -2.74
CA PHE A 290 39.57 -9.74 -1.75
C PHE A 290 38.76 -10.87 -2.41
N VAL A 291 37.95 -10.56 -3.42
CA VAL A 291 37.23 -11.57 -4.19
C VAL A 291 38.19 -12.51 -4.92
N GLY A 292 39.22 -11.96 -5.57
CA GLY A 292 40.23 -12.74 -6.30
C GLY A 292 41.07 -13.64 -5.37
N ARG A 293 41.30 -13.22 -4.13
CA ARG A 293 41.97 -14.03 -3.09
C ARG A 293 41.05 -15.01 -2.38
N CYS A 294 39.80 -15.14 -2.80
CA CYS A 294 38.77 -16.00 -2.18
C CYS A 294 38.53 -15.66 -0.70
N GLU A 295 38.54 -14.41 -0.32
CA GLU A 295 38.21 -13.97 1.07
C GLU A 295 36.71 -13.79 1.30
N GLY A 296 35.91 -13.58 0.23
CA GLY A 296 34.49 -13.39 0.29
C GLY A 296 33.84 -13.26 -1.08
N ILE A 297 32.59 -12.89 -1.09
CA ILE A 297 31.76 -12.62 -2.27
C ILE A 297 31.25 -11.19 -2.21
N ALA A 298 31.31 -10.48 -3.33
CA ALA A 298 30.67 -9.18 -3.51
C ALA A 298 29.52 -9.30 -4.52
N VAL A 299 28.46 -8.56 -4.29
CA VAL A 299 27.30 -8.53 -5.19
C VAL A 299 26.86 -7.11 -5.46
N MET A 300 26.52 -6.85 -6.70
CA MET A 300 25.90 -5.63 -7.17
C MET A 300 24.55 -5.96 -7.77
N ALA A 301 23.51 -5.25 -7.37
CA ALA A 301 22.18 -5.41 -7.90
C ALA A 301 21.62 -4.07 -8.40
N SER A 302 20.80 -4.15 -9.43
CA SER A 302 20.00 -3.01 -9.91
C SER A 302 18.56 -3.45 -10.01
N ALA A 303 17.65 -2.58 -9.58
CA ALA A 303 16.21 -2.80 -9.66
C ALA A 303 15.54 -1.63 -10.34
N SER A 304 14.54 -1.91 -11.17
CA SER A 304 13.72 -0.88 -11.81
C SER A 304 12.27 -1.02 -11.36
N LEU A 305 11.71 0.06 -10.84
CA LEU A 305 10.33 0.15 -10.39
C LEU A 305 9.54 1.08 -11.31
N LYS A 306 8.25 0.92 -11.33
CA LYS A 306 7.27 1.87 -11.85
C LYS A 306 6.09 1.95 -10.92
N PHE A 307 5.27 3.00 -11.04
CA PHE A 307 4.00 3.03 -10.36
C PHE A 307 3.07 1.93 -10.85
N TYR A 308 2.33 1.33 -9.93
CA TYR A 308 1.25 0.40 -10.26
C TYR A 308 0.15 1.14 -11.03
N ASN A 309 -0.16 0.69 -12.24
CA ASN A 309 -1.27 1.27 -13.01
C ASN A 309 -2.60 0.68 -12.53
N TRP A 310 -3.21 1.35 -11.58
CA TRP A 310 -4.48 0.98 -10.96
C TRP A 310 -5.70 1.15 -11.90
N LYS A 311 -5.54 1.76 -13.08
CA LYS A 311 -6.59 1.81 -14.11
C LYS A 311 -6.59 0.59 -15.03
N GLN A 312 -5.50 -0.16 -15.09
CA GLN A 312 -5.36 -1.37 -15.90
C GLN A 312 -5.65 -2.62 -15.03
N ILE A 313 -6.83 -2.66 -14.44
CA ILE A 313 -7.27 -3.74 -13.56
C ILE A 313 -8.04 -4.77 -14.38
#